data_9f7390846ebda5caf1486a0086e2d547
#
_entry.id   9f7390846ebda5caf1486a0086e2d547
#
_cell.length_a   1.000
_cell.length_b   1.000
_cell.length_c   1.000
_cell.angle_alpha   90.00
_cell.angle_beta   90.00
_cell.angle_gamma   90.00
#
_symmetry.space_group_name_H-M   'P 1'
#
loop_
_entity.id
_entity.type
_entity.pdbx_description
1 polymer ?
#
loop_
_entity_poly.entity_id
_entity_poly.type
_entity_poly.pdbx_seq_one_letter_code
_entity_poly.pdbx_strand_id
1 'polypeptide(L)'
;MEIAEKIAANKKELKRSIIFIAFGAEEQGLLGSKYFVENPLVPLSEIKLMINMDMLGRLNQENHVYMGGAGTFPDGVPFMQNLGKSLGLTPIVHAGSVGGSDHVSFYAKDISVLGIHTGGHPQYHTPEDTVDLINFPGEKKVTDYIYNALMEFVTTDYKMGFIKQD
;
A
#
# COMPACT_ATOMS: atom_id res chain seq x y z
N MET A 1 -10.34 7.16 0.95
CA MET A 1 -10.80 8.31 1.82
C MET A 1 -11.05 7.82 3.26
N GLU A 2 -11.73 6.72 3.48
CA GLU A 2 -12.09 6.16 4.80
C GLU A 2 -10.91 6.04 5.79
N ILE A 3 -9.75 5.56 5.33
CA ILE A 3 -8.55 5.48 6.17
C ILE A 3 -8.13 6.88 6.66
N ALA A 4 -8.15 7.87 5.77
CA ALA A 4 -7.76 9.24 6.11
C ALA A 4 -8.71 9.87 7.14
N GLU A 5 -10.02 9.69 6.97
CA GLU A 5 -11.03 10.17 7.90
C GLU A 5 -10.89 9.52 9.28
N LYS A 6 -10.72 8.19 9.31
CA LYS A 6 -10.54 7.43 10.54
C LYS A 6 -9.29 7.85 11.31
N ILE A 7 -8.18 8.11 10.60
CA ILE A 7 -6.93 8.57 11.20
C ILE A 7 -7.08 10.02 11.69
N ALA A 8 -7.71 10.90 10.92
CA ALA A 8 -7.92 12.29 11.31
C ALA A 8 -8.70 12.42 12.63
N ALA A 9 -9.63 11.50 12.89
CA ALA A 9 -10.36 11.43 14.15
C ALA A 9 -9.47 11.03 15.36
N ASN A 10 -8.37 10.32 15.14
CA ASN A 10 -7.47 9.75 16.16
C ASN A 10 -6.04 10.32 16.12
N LYS A 11 -5.84 11.48 15.52
CA LYS A 11 -4.52 12.06 15.25
C LYS A 11 -3.62 12.33 16.47
N LYS A 12 -4.18 12.34 17.68
CA LYS A 12 -3.40 12.56 18.92
C LYS A 12 -2.44 11.40 19.25
N GLU A 13 -2.66 10.23 18.67
CA GLU A 13 -1.85 9.03 18.90
C GLU A 13 -0.69 8.91 17.92
N LEU A 14 -0.63 9.77 16.90
CA LEU A 14 0.34 9.66 15.83
C LEU A 14 1.73 10.14 16.28
N LYS A 15 2.73 9.28 16.12
CA LYS A 15 4.15 9.60 16.27
C LYS A 15 4.79 10.03 14.95
N ARG A 16 4.13 9.78 13.81
CA ARG A 16 4.59 10.13 12.46
C ARG A 16 3.50 10.82 11.68
N SER A 17 3.89 11.78 10.85
CA SER A 17 2.97 12.43 9.89
C SER A 17 2.61 11.47 8.76
N ILE A 18 1.42 11.67 8.18
CA ILE A 18 0.94 10.90 7.04
C ILE A 18 0.56 11.87 5.94
N ILE A 19 0.95 11.57 4.72
CA ILE A 19 0.53 12.28 3.50
C ILE A 19 -0.36 11.32 2.70
N PHE A 20 -1.55 11.75 2.35
CA PHE A 20 -2.45 11.03 1.44
C PHE A 20 -2.37 11.67 0.07
N ILE A 21 -2.09 10.88 -0.96
CA ILE A 21 -1.93 11.35 -2.33
C ILE A 21 -2.76 10.48 -3.25
N ALA A 22 -3.51 11.11 -4.16
CA ALA A 22 -4.11 10.46 -5.32
C ALA A 22 -3.27 10.82 -6.54
N PHE A 23 -2.50 9.86 -7.04
CA PHE A 23 -1.68 10.07 -8.23
C PHE A 23 -2.53 10.02 -9.50
N GLY A 24 -2.17 10.87 -10.47
CA GLY A 24 -2.76 10.85 -11.81
C GLY A 24 -1.82 10.23 -12.82
N ALA A 25 -2.38 9.75 -13.94
CA ALA A 25 -1.64 9.27 -15.10
C ALA A 25 -0.67 8.10 -14.78
N GLU A 26 -1.10 7.19 -13.90
CA GLU A 26 -0.38 5.95 -13.60
C GLU A 26 -0.23 5.11 -14.87
N GLU A 27 -1.31 4.88 -15.61
CA GLU A 27 -1.39 4.11 -16.85
C GLU A 27 -0.59 4.73 -18.02
N GLN A 28 -0.18 5.98 -17.89
CA GLN A 28 0.66 6.66 -18.88
C GLN A 28 2.16 6.60 -18.52
N GLY A 29 2.53 5.70 -17.63
CA GLY A 29 3.91 5.46 -17.21
C GLY A 29 4.27 6.12 -15.88
N LEU A 30 3.37 6.06 -14.90
CA LEU A 30 3.60 6.53 -13.51
C LEU A 30 3.90 8.03 -13.43
N LEU A 31 3.28 8.86 -14.28
CA LEU A 31 3.67 10.27 -14.41
C LEU A 31 3.50 11.04 -13.10
N GLY A 32 2.40 10.80 -12.37
CA GLY A 32 2.11 11.48 -11.11
C GLY A 32 3.12 11.15 -10.01
N SER A 33 3.43 9.88 -9.79
CA SER A 33 4.39 9.47 -8.78
C SER A 33 5.83 9.84 -9.14
N LYS A 34 6.21 9.75 -10.41
CA LYS A 34 7.50 10.25 -10.89
C LYS A 34 7.66 11.74 -10.65
N TYR A 35 6.64 12.53 -11.00
CA TYR A 35 6.65 13.97 -10.74
C TYR A 35 6.81 14.28 -9.25
N PHE A 36 6.09 13.55 -8.39
CA PHE A 36 6.19 13.75 -6.94
C PHE A 36 7.59 13.49 -6.41
N VAL A 37 8.25 12.40 -6.80
CA VAL A 37 9.61 12.09 -6.31
C VAL A 37 10.69 13.00 -6.90
N GLU A 38 10.41 13.66 -8.00
CA GLU A 38 11.28 14.69 -8.61
C GLU A 38 11.02 16.09 -8.02
N ASN A 39 9.79 16.36 -7.55
CA ASN A 39 9.35 17.64 -6.98
C ASN A 39 8.63 17.42 -5.64
N PRO A 40 9.32 16.84 -4.63
CA PRO A 40 8.65 16.40 -3.41
C PRO A 40 8.21 17.57 -2.52
N LEU A 41 7.05 17.42 -1.86
CA LEU A 41 6.53 18.39 -0.90
C LEU A 41 7.31 18.43 0.43
N VAL A 42 8.05 17.37 0.72
CA VAL A 42 8.94 17.23 1.88
C VAL A 42 10.23 16.56 1.42
N PRO A 43 11.35 16.73 2.12
CA PRO A 43 12.59 16.03 1.76
C PRO A 43 12.35 14.52 1.65
N LEU A 44 12.79 13.87 0.57
CA LEU A 44 12.60 12.43 0.36
C LEU A 44 13.18 11.59 1.51
N SER A 45 14.26 12.07 2.15
CA SER A 45 14.88 11.43 3.32
C SER A 45 13.96 11.35 4.55
N GLU A 46 12.92 12.17 4.61
CA GLU A 46 11.91 12.16 5.68
C GLU A 46 10.80 11.15 5.40
N ILE A 47 10.61 10.73 4.16
CA ILE A 47 9.62 9.71 3.79
C ILE A 47 10.17 8.34 4.20
N LYS A 48 9.52 7.69 5.15
CA LYS A 48 9.98 6.42 5.71
C LYS A 48 9.36 5.19 5.05
N LEU A 49 8.15 5.33 4.54
CA LEU A 49 7.42 4.27 3.85
C LEU A 49 6.37 4.87 2.93
N MET A 50 6.25 4.34 1.73
CA MET A 50 5.14 4.61 0.81
C MET A 50 4.27 3.36 0.73
N ILE A 51 2.99 3.48 1.06
CA ILE A 51 1.99 2.42 0.89
C ILE A 51 1.15 2.74 -0.32
N ASN A 52 1.23 1.90 -1.34
CA ASN A 52 0.43 2.00 -2.54
C ASN A 52 -0.79 1.09 -2.46
N MET A 53 -1.94 1.63 -2.76
CA MET A 53 -3.22 0.95 -2.75
C MET A 53 -3.81 1.01 -4.15
N ASP A 54 -3.72 -0.11 -4.85
CA ASP A 54 -4.18 -0.22 -6.22
C ASP A 54 -4.97 -1.53 -6.39
N MET A 55 -6.06 -1.51 -7.19
CA MET A 55 -6.88 -2.69 -7.45
C MET A 55 -7.35 -3.44 -6.20
N LEU A 56 -7.92 -2.75 -5.21
CA LEU A 56 -8.35 -3.36 -3.94
C LEU A 56 -9.77 -3.96 -3.97
N GLY A 57 -10.57 -3.63 -4.97
CA GLY A 57 -12.01 -3.92 -5.01
C GLY A 57 -12.40 -5.36 -5.39
N ARG A 58 -11.47 -6.25 -5.74
CA ARG A 58 -11.76 -7.56 -6.30
C ARG A 58 -11.24 -8.72 -5.45
N LEU A 59 -11.32 -8.60 -4.10
CA LEU A 59 -10.92 -9.69 -3.20
C LEU A 59 -11.65 -10.97 -3.55
N ASN A 60 -10.89 -12.05 -3.81
CA ASN A 60 -11.41 -13.36 -4.20
C ASN A 60 -11.95 -14.17 -3.00
N GLN A 61 -12.55 -15.32 -3.26
CA GLN A 61 -13.14 -16.18 -2.23
C GLN A 61 -12.11 -16.78 -1.26
N GLU A 62 -10.86 -16.95 -1.73
CA GLU A 62 -9.73 -17.43 -0.93
C GLU A 62 -9.11 -16.32 -0.07
N ASN A 63 -9.64 -15.09 -0.16
CA ASN A 63 -9.17 -13.90 0.55
C ASN A 63 -7.68 -13.57 0.25
N HIS A 64 -7.22 -13.81 -0.97
CA HIS A 64 -5.85 -13.50 -1.38
C HIS A 64 -5.64 -11.98 -1.46
N VAL A 65 -4.62 -11.51 -0.74
CA VAL A 65 -4.09 -10.14 -0.86
C VAL A 65 -2.62 -10.25 -1.22
N TYR A 66 -2.26 -9.66 -2.33
CA TYR A 66 -0.90 -9.67 -2.86
C TYR A 66 -0.19 -8.38 -2.48
N MET A 67 1.08 -8.48 -2.16
CA MET A 67 1.90 -7.30 -1.91
C MET A 67 3.36 -7.51 -2.26
N GLY A 68 3.98 -6.45 -2.78
CA GLY A 68 5.40 -6.34 -3.04
C GLY A 68 6.05 -5.28 -2.15
N GLY A 69 7.37 -5.38 -1.99
CA GLY A 69 8.15 -4.40 -1.25
C GLY A 69 8.21 -4.59 0.27
N ALA A 70 7.56 -5.62 0.81
CA ALA A 70 7.55 -5.82 2.26
C ALA A 70 8.95 -6.10 2.87
N GLY A 71 9.92 -6.52 2.08
CA GLY A 71 11.31 -6.68 2.51
C GLY A 71 12.11 -5.37 2.49
N THR A 72 11.54 -4.27 1.95
CA THR A 72 12.22 -2.98 1.86
C THR A 72 12.33 -2.24 3.20
N PHE A 73 11.76 -2.79 4.26
CA PHE A 73 11.86 -2.30 5.63
C PHE A 73 11.98 -3.46 6.63
N PRO A 74 12.56 -3.24 7.82
CA PRO A 74 12.79 -4.31 8.79
C PRO A 74 11.52 -5.04 9.18
N ASP A 75 11.59 -6.37 9.26
CA ASP A 75 10.50 -7.27 9.68
C ASP A 75 9.18 -7.16 8.89
N GLY A 76 9.17 -6.45 7.76
CA GLY A 76 7.94 -6.17 7.01
C GLY A 76 7.26 -7.43 6.47
N VAL A 77 8.02 -8.41 5.96
CA VAL A 77 7.43 -9.67 5.44
C VAL A 77 6.69 -10.44 6.53
N PRO A 78 7.33 -10.85 7.64
CA PRO A 78 6.62 -11.58 8.70
C PRO A 78 5.51 -10.74 9.36
N PHE A 79 5.71 -9.43 9.51
CA PHE A 79 4.68 -8.54 10.05
C PHE A 79 3.42 -8.56 9.20
N MET A 80 3.54 -8.30 7.91
CA MET A 80 2.38 -8.26 7.00
C MET A 80 1.72 -9.64 6.88
N GLN A 81 2.49 -10.73 6.83
CA GLN A 81 1.93 -12.08 6.82
C GLN A 81 1.10 -12.40 8.07
N ASN A 82 1.63 -12.10 9.24
CA ASN A 82 0.97 -12.41 10.51
C ASN A 82 -0.28 -11.55 10.71
N LEU A 83 -0.20 -10.25 10.43
CA LEU A 83 -1.33 -9.34 10.54
C LEU A 83 -2.46 -9.74 9.58
N GLY A 84 -2.17 -10.05 8.32
CA GLY A 84 -3.19 -10.45 7.37
C GLY A 84 -3.89 -11.76 7.78
N LYS A 85 -3.13 -12.76 8.22
CA LYS A 85 -3.69 -14.02 8.74
C LYS A 85 -4.59 -13.79 9.96
N SER A 86 -4.20 -12.92 10.88
CA SER A 86 -5.02 -12.60 12.07
C SER A 86 -6.36 -11.95 11.73
N LEU A 87 -6.46 -11.32 10.56
CA LEU A 87 -7.69 -10.70 10.03
C LEU A 87 -8.46 -11.61 9.07
N GLY A 88 -8.06 -12.89 8.96
CA GLY A 88 -8.71 -13.87 8.10
C GLY A 88 -8.47 -13.63 6.61
N LEU A 89 -7.33 -13.02 6.26
CA LEU A 89 -6.83 -12.89 4.89
C LEU A 89 -5.79 -13.97 4.60
N THR A 90 -5.51 -14.16 3.32
CA THR A 90 -4.44 -15.02 2.81
C THR A 90 -3.39 -14.12 2.13
N PRO A 91 -2.47 -13.50 2.91
CA PRO A 91 -1.49 -12.58 2.36
C PRO A 91 -0.40 -13.33 1.60
N ILE A 92 -0.17 -12.90 0.36
CA ILE A 92 0.93 -13.36 -0.51
C ILE A 92 1.94 -12.21 -0.55
N VAL A 93 2.98 -12.33 0.25
CA VAL A 93 3.91 -11.24 0.56
C VAL A 93 5.26 -11.51 -0.10
N HIS A 94 5.68 -10.60 -0.96
CA HIS A 94 6.99 -10.60 -1.60
C HIS A 94 7.91 -9.56 -0.94
N ALA A 95 9.18 -9.93 -0.74
CA ALA A 95 10.19 -9.05 -0.16
C ALA A 95 10.53 -7.89 -1.11
N GLY A 96 10.79 -8.20 -2.40
CA GLY A 96 11.14 -7.21 -3.41
C GLY A 96 9.95 -6.33 -3.85
N SER A 97 10.26 -5.20 -4.48
CA SER A 97 9.28 -4.35 -5.15
C SER A 97 8.83 -5.03 -6.44
N VAL A 98 7.69 -5.71 -6.37
CA VAL A 98 7.10 -6.45 -7.49
C VAL A 98 5.89 -5.69 -8.00
N GLY A 99 5.78 -5.51 -9.30
CA GLY A 99 4.65 -4.87 -9.95
C GLY A 99 4.96 -3.55 -10.62
N GLY A 100 4.02 -2.97 -11.30
CA GLY A 100 4.15 -1.82 -12.20
C GLY A 100 3.36 -0.59 -11.75
N SER A 101 3.04 -0.40 -10.46
CA SER A 101 2.27 0.75 -9.99
C SER A 101 3.15 1.80 -9.29
N ASP A 102 2.56 2.86 -8.78
CA ASP A 102 3.22 4.10 -8.31
C ASP A 102 4.30 3.92 -7.24
N HIS A 103 4.30 2.83 -6.47
CA HIS A 103 5.34 2.54 -5.47
C HIS A 103 6.74 2.35 -6.09
N VAL A 104 6.82 1.96 -7.36
CA VAL A 104 8.09 1.77 -8.08
C VAL A 104 8.87 3.09 -8.18
N SER A 105 8.19 4.22 -8.35
CA SER A 105 8.82 5.54 -8.38
C SER A 105 9.53 5.90 -7.07
N PHE A 106 8.97 5.49 -5.94
CA PHE A 106 9.54 5.69 -4.60
C PHE A 106 10.69 4.71 -4.32
N TYR A 107 10.52 3.44 -4.68
CA TYR A 107 11.58 2.45 -4.56
C TYR A 107 12.84 2.85 -5.32
N ALA A 108 12.70 3.43 -6.51
CA ALA A 108 13.82 3.94 -7.30
C ALA A 108 14.58 5.11 -6.64
N LYS A 109 14.04 5.68 -5.56
CA LYS A 109 14.65 6.73 -4.74
C LYS A 109 15.09 6.23 -3.36
N ASP A 110 15.27 4.90 -3.21
CA ASP A 110 15.68 4.25 -1.96
C ASP A 110 14.70 4.53 -0.79
N ILE A 111 13.40 4.63 -1.10
CA ILE A 111 12.32 4.73 -0.11
C ILE A 111 11.68 3.37 0.04
N SER A 112 11.45 2.95 1.29
CA SER A 112 10.71 1.71 1.58
C SER A 112 9.30 1.78 1.01
N VAL A 113 8.83 0.68 0.43
CA VAL A 113 7.54 0.63 -0.25
C VAL A 113 6.73 -0.61 0.14
N LEU A 114 5.43 -0.50 0.02
CA LEU A 114 4.48 -1.59 0.14
C LEU A 114 3.38 -1.39 -0.92
N GLY A 115 3.45 -2.15 -2.00
CA GLY A 115 2.42 -2.16 -3.05
C GLY A 115 1.40 -3.25 -2.76
N ILE A 116 0.12 -2.92 -2.64
CA ILE A 116 -0.95 -3.84 -2.22
C ILE A 116 -2.05 -3.88 -3.28
N HIS A 117 -2.47 -5.10 -3.66
CA HIS A 117 -3.60 -5.33 -4.57
C HIS A 117 -4.32 -6.66 -4.27
N THR A 118 -5.48 -6.88 -4.86
CA THR A 118 -6.28 -8.11 -4.68
C THR A 118 -6.15 -9.11 -5.84
N GLY A 119 -5.21 -8.86 -6.76
CA GLY A 119 -4.95 -9.70 -7.93
C GLY A 119 -5.64 -9.22 -9.19
N GLY A 120 -5.28 -9.85 -10.32
CA GLY A 120 -5.92 -9.62 -11.61
C GLY A 120 -7.29 -10.27 -11.70
N HIS A 121 -8.10 -9.77 -12.65
CA HIS A 121 -9.44 -10.29 -12.92
C HIS A 121 -9.75 -10.18 -14.43
N PRO A 122 -10.75 -10.91 -14.95
CA PRO A 122 -11.01 -10.97 -16.39
C PRO A 122 -11.37 -9.62 -17.04
N GLN A 123 -11.93 -8.68 -16.29
CA GLN A 123 -12.33 -7.36 -16.80
C GLN A 123 -11.23 -6.30 -16.69
N TYR A 124 -10.02 -6.67 -16.23
CA TYR A 124 -8.89 -5.75 -16.10
C TYR A 124 -8.64 -4.96 -17.39
N HIS A 125 -8.58 -3.62 -17.29
CA HIS A 125 -8.39 -2.69 -18.40
C HIS A 125 -9.45 -2.76 -19.51
N THR A 126 -10.67 -3.17 -19.18
CA THR A 126 -11.78 -3.20 -20.14
C THR A 126 -12.98 -2.36 -19.66
N PRO A 127 -13.88 -1.92 -20.55
CA PRO A 127 -15.10 -1.20 -20.17
C PRO A 127 -16.06 -2.02 -19.29
N GLU A 128 -15.89 -3.34 -19.24
CA GLU A 128 -16.70 -4.25 -18.44
C GLU A 128 -16.28 -4.25 -16.95
N ASP A 129 -15.19 -3.57 -16.57
CA ASP A 129 -14.81 -3.42 -15.16
C ASP A 129 -15.64 -2.32 -14.49
N THR A 130 -16.85 -2.70 -14.12
CA THR A 130 -17.89 -1.81 -13.61
C THR A 130 -18.03 -1.90 -12.08
N VAL A 131 -18.64 -0.89 -11.47
CA VAL A 131 -18.78 -0.76 -10.01
C VAL A 131 -19.56 -1.91 -9.36
N ASP A 132 -20.49 -2.53 -10.08
CA ASP A 132 -21.28 -3.67 -9.59
C ASP A 132 -20.46 -4.96 -9.42
N LEU A 133 -19.26 -5.01 -9.98
CA LEU A 133 -18.32 -6.11 -9.79
C LEU A 133 -17.41 -5.94 -8.56
N ILE A 134 -17.50 -4.83 -7.86
CA ILE A 134 -16.70 -4.59 -6.65
C ILE A 134 -17.22 -5.45 -5.49
N ASN A 135 -16.33 -6.19 -4.87
CA ASN A 135 -16.58 -6.89 -3.61
C ASN A 135 -16.42 -5.92 -2.43
N PHE A 136 -17.42 -5.08 -2.16
CA PHE A 136 -17.37 -4.10 -1.07
C PHE A 136 -17.05 -4.69 0.32
N PRO A 137 -17.62 -5.84 0.73
CA PRO A 137 -17.21 -6.49 1.97
C PRO A 137 -15.73 -6.91 1.98
N GLY A 138 -15.22 -7.38 0.84
CA GLY A 138 -13.82 -7.74 0.65
C GLY A 138 -12.91 -6.52 0.67
N GLU A 139 -13.27 -5.45 -0.03
CA GLU A 139 -12.55 -4.17 -0.03
C GLU A 139 -12.44 -3.59 1.38
N LYS A 140 -13.54 -3.63 2.15
CA LYS A 140 -13.51 -3.23 3.56
C LYS A 140 -12.51 -4.04 4.37
N LYS A 141 -12.45 -5.35 4.17
CA LYS A 141 -11.53 -6.24 4.89
C LYS A 141 -10.06 -5.90 4.56
N VAL A 142 -9.76 -5.65 3.29
CA VAL A 142 -8.42 -5.22 2.86
C VAL A 142 -8.09 -3.82 3.40
N THR A 143 -9.06 -2.91 3.39
CA THR A 143 -8.91 -1.57 3.96
C THR A 143 -8.63 -1.61 5.47
N ASP A 144 -9.32 -2.47 6.22
CA ASP A 144 -9.05 -2.67 7.64
C ASP A 144 -7.63 -3.25 7.87
N TYR A 145 -7.18 -4.15 7.01
CA TYR A 145 -5.82 -4.69 7.05
C TYR A 145 -4.77 -3.59 6.86
N ILE A 146 -4.93 -2.76 5.84
CA ILE A 146 -4.03 -1.64 5.55
C ILE A 146 -4.07 -0.61 6.70
N TYR A 147 -5.26 -0.29 7.22
CA TYR A 147 -5.41 0.60 8.36
C TYR A 147 -4.65 0.10 9.59
N ASN A 148 -4.80 -1.18 9.95
CA ASN A 148 -4.10 -1.75 11.12
C ASN A 148 -2.58 -1.73 10.93
N ALA A 149 -2.08 -2.06 9.73
CA ALA A 149 -0.66 -1.96 9.42
C ALA A 149 -0.15 -0.52 9.55
N LEU A 150 -0.88 0.43 8.96
CA LEU A 150 -0.53 1.85 9.03
C LEU A 150 -0.51 2.36 10.48
N MET A 151 -1.51 2.00 11.30
CA MET A 151 -1.55 2.39 12.71
C MET A 151 -0.35 1.86 13.48
N GLU A 152 0.06 0.61 13.27
CA GLU A 152 1.29 0.08 13.85
C GLU A 152 2.51 0.92 13.48
N PHE A 153 2.65 1.27 12.21
CA PHE A 153 3.77 2.07 11.71
C PHE A 153 3.80 3.51 12.25
N VAL A 154 2.65 4.11 12.55
CA VAL A 154 2.59 5.54 12.90
C VAL A 154 2.34 5.82 14.37
N THR A 155 1.92 4.84 15.18
CA THR A 155 1.66 5.01 16.62
C THR A 155 2.71 4.36 17.51
N THR A 156 3.53 3.47 16.96
CA THR A 156 4.57 2.75 17.70
C THR A 156 5.98 3.24 17.32
N ASP A 157 7.00 2.69 17.99
CA ASP A 157 8.40 2.91 17.63
C ASP A 157 8.90 1.87 16.60
N TYR A 158 8.02 1.46 15.70
CA TYR A 158 8.36 0.53 14.62
C TYR A 158 9.60 1.03 13.86
N LYS A 159 10.61 0.17 13.76
CA LYS A 159 11.86 0.54 13.09
C LYS A 159 11.64 0.62 11.59
N MET A 160 11.85 1.80 11.04
CA MET A 160 11.84 2.06 9.61
C MET A 160 13.25 2.30 9.12
N GLY A 161 13.56 1.80 7.93
CA GLY A 161 14.84 1.99 7.27
C GLY A 161 14.83 1.23 5.96
N PHE A 162 15.30 1.87 4.88
CA PHE A 162 15.31 1.25 3.57
C PHE A 162 16.30 0.07 3.53
N ILE A 163 15.80 -1.05 3.03
CA ILE A 163 16.58 -2.27 2.75
C ILE A 163 16.40 -2.56 1.26
N LYS A 164 17.47 -2.44 0.51
CA LYS A 164 17.44 -2.75 -0.91
C LYS A 164 17.17 -4.23 -1.11
N GLN A 165 16.30 -4.55 -2.02
CA GLN A 165 15.99 -5.91 -2.44
C GLN A 165 16.57 -6.17 -3.83
N ASP A 166 17.11 -7.37 -4.04
CA ASP A 166 17.66 -7.83 -5.33
C ASP A 166 16.55 -8.21 -6.33
#